data_1c208cad566e9a782f88cf83cda5ce67
#
_entry.id   1c208cad566e9a782f88cf83cda5ce67
#
_cell.length_a   1.000
_cell.length_b   1.000
_cell.length_c   1.000
_cell.angle_alpha   90.00
_cell.angle_beta   90.00
_cell.angle_gamma   90.00
#
_symmetry.space_group_name_H-M   'P 1'
#
loop_
_entity.id
_entity.type
_entity.pdbx_description
1 polymer ?
#
loop_
_entity_poly.entity_id
_entity_poly.type
_entity_poly.pdbx_seq_one_letter_code
_entity_poly.pdbx_strand_id
1 'polypeptide(L)'
;MEIENGIGSAGKFERYFRLFRKWVLPLAHPRRRVLALLDARSPDDRLRFYNRVWDNRRWRWIFKLFFSRTAMGALGRDPEFFKYVEGSVADRILGRTRHALAVLDPAENPYLHWILTGTHGASLPEALEEKNFGAIRAALAADRFEIAQAPLEAWLAPGRRYDAFNLSDIFE
;
A
#
# COMPACT_ATOMS: atom_id res chain seq x y z
N MET A 1 -22.76 5.96 -6.94
CA MET A 1 -22.28 6.14 -5.54
C MET A 1 -20.80 5.77 -5.34
N GLU A 2 -20.30 4.64 -5.85
CA GLU A 2 -18.85 4.32 -5.70
C GLU A 2 -17.96 5.17 -6.62
N ILE A 3 -18.43 5.53 -7.79
CA ILE A 3 -17.71 6.36 -8.75
C ILE A 3 -17.59 7.81 -8.26
N GLU A 4 -18.61 8.36 -7.61
CA GLU A 4 -18.61 9.73 -7.07
C GLU A 4 -17.59 9.93 -5.93
N ASN A 5 -17.27 8.86 -5.19
CA ASN A 5 -16.28 8.90 -4.11
C ASN A 5 -14.87 8.44 -4.55
N GLY A 6 -14.71 8.13 -5.83
CA GLY A 6 -13.47 7.60 -6.39
C GLY A 6 -13.26 6.10 -6.12
N ILE A 7 -12.81 5.38 -7.13
CA ILE A 7 -12.50 3.94 -7.08
C ILE A 7 -11.53 3.58 -5.94
N GLY A 8 -10.59 4.46 -5.61
CA GLY A 8 -9.59 4.26 -4.57
C GLY A 8 -10.13 4.16 -3.12
N SER A 9 -11.45 4.20 -2.92
CA SER A 9 -12.06 4.08 -1.58
C SER A 9 -13.06 2.91 -1.44
N ALA A 10 -13.30 2.15 -2.52
CA ALA A 10 -14.43 1.23 -2.62
C ALA A 10 -14.16 -0.21 -2.15
N GLY A 11 -12.93 -0.70 -2.15
CA GLY A 11 -12.59 -2.09 -1.87
C GLY A 11 -12.64 -2.51 -0.39
N LYS A 12 -12.57 -3.81 -0.14
CA LYS A 12 -12.45 -4.37 1.22
C LYS A 12 -11.15 -3.93 1.89
N PHE A 13 -10.08 -3.87 1.10
CA PHE A 13 -8.74 -3.48 1.54
C PHE A 13 -8.67 -1.99 1.90
N GLU A 14 -9.32 -1.15 1.10
CA GLU A 14 -9.45 0.29 1.36
C GLU A 14 -10.25 0.58 2.63
N ARG A 15 -11.30 -0.20 2.88
CA ARG A 15 -12.05 -0.14 4.15
C ARG A 15 -11.19 -0.52 5.34
N TYR A 16 -10.31 -1.52 5.19
CA TYR A 16 -9.37 -1.94 6.22
C TYR A 16 -8.40 -0.82 6.58
N PHE A 17 -7.79 -0.15 5.61
CA PHE A 17 -6.92 1.00 5.87
C PHE A 17 -7.66 2.20 6.44
N ARG A 18 -8.90 2.43 6.02
CA ARG A 18 -9.75 3.48 6.62
C ARG A 18 -10.02 3.21 8.10
N LEU A 19 -10.30 1.96 8.47
CA LEU A 19 -10.47 1.55 9.86
C LEU A 19 -9.17 1.69 10.65
N PHE A 20 -8.04 1.26 10.07
CA PHE A 20 -6.72 1.45 10.66
C PHE A 20 -6.45 2.92 10.96
N ARG A 21 -6.60 3.79 9.97
CA ARG A 21 -6.36 5.23 10.07
C ARG A 21 -7.27 5.92 11.07
N LYS A 22 -8.54 5.54 11.10
CA LYS A 22 -9.55 6.20 11.93
C LYS A 22 -9.49 5.78 13.40
N TRP A 23 -9.23 4.48 13.66
CA TRP A 23 -9.41 3.91 14.99
C TRP A 23 -8.13 3.34 15.60
N VAL A 24 -7.24 2.78 14.79
CA VAL A 24 -6.07 2.05 15.28
C VAL A 24 -4.85 2.96 15.39
N LEU A 25 -4.54 3.67 14.33
CA LEU A 25 -3.37 4.56 14.26
C LEU A 25 -3.39 5.66 15.35
N PRO A 26 -4.52 6.32 15.66
CA PRO A 26 -4.56 7.34 16.72
C PRO A 26 -4.26 6.80 18.13
N LEU A 27 -4.51 5.51 18.35
CA LEU A 27 -4.13 4.87 19.61
C LEU A 27 -2.62 4.76 19.80
N ALA A 28 -1.85 4.69 18.71
CA ALA A 28 -0.39 4.62 18.75
C ALA A 28 0.27 5.99 18.59
N HIS A 29 -0.24 6.80 17.68
CA HIS A 29 0.36 8.07 17.28
C HIS A 29 -0.68 9.16 17.07
N PRO A 30 -0.51 10.34 17.69
CA PRO A 30 -1.36 11.50 17.41
C PRO A 30 -1.11 11.99 15.97
N ARG A 31 -2.14 12.62 15.37
CA ARG A 31 -2.10 13.11 13.98
C ARG A 31 -0.84 13.94 13.66
N ARG A 32 -0.44 14.83 14.58
CA ARG A 32 0.78 15.64 14.39
C ARG A 32 2.04 14.81 14.16
N ARG A 33 2.14 13.63 14.82
CA ARG A 33 3.28 12.73 14.66
C ARG A 33 3.22 11.98 13.34
N VAL A 34 2.02 11.63 12.88
CA VAL A 34 1.80 11.04 11.56
C VAL A 34 2.22 12.02 10.47
N LEU A 35 1.80 13.28 10.56
CA LEU A 35 2.21 14.30 9.60
C LEU A 35 3.72 14.52 9.64
N ALA A 36 4.30 14.63 10.84
CA ALA A 36 5.75 14.77 10.98
C ALA A 36 6.54 13.56 10.41
N LEU A 37 5.98 12.36 10.38
CA LEU A 37 6.62 11.22 9.71
C LEU A 37 6.69 11.41 8.19
N LEU A 38 5.68 12.06 7.61
CA LEU A 38 5.55 12.29 6.17
C LEU A 38 6.26 13.56 5.68
N ASP A 39 6.87 14.34 6.59
CA ASP A 39 7.70 15.47 6.21
C ASP A 39 9.01 15.00 5.56
N ALA A 40 9.47 15.74 4.54
CA ALA A 40 10.74 15.50 3.88
C ALA A 40 11.90 15.60 4.87
N ARG A 41 12.79 14.61 4.87
CA ARG A 41 13.95 14.52 5.78
C ARG A 41 15.14 13.87 5.11
N SER A 42 16.33 14.15 5.63
CA SER A 42 17.51 13.37 5.27
C SER A 42 17.36 11.91 5.71
N PRO A 43 18.04 10.95 5.06
CA PRO A 43 17.97 9.53 5.45
C PRO A 43 18.28 9.29 6.94
N ASP A 44 19.30 9.98 7.48
CA ASP A 44 19.68 9.86 8.88
C ASP A 44 18.63 10.43 9.82
N ASP A 45 17.98 11.54 9.46
CA ASP A 45 16.90 12.13 10.26
C ASP A 45 15.66 11.26 10.23
N ARG A 46 15.32 10.63 9.10
CA ARG A 46 14.22 9.65 9.02
C ARG A 46 14.45 8.47 9.96
N LEU A 47 15.65 7.89 9.88
CA LEU A 47 16.00 6.76 10.74
C LEU A 47 15.98 7.14 12.22
N ARG A 48 16.53 8.32 12.57
CA ARG A 48 16.47 8.86 13.95
C ARG A 48 15.02 9.09 14.41
N PHE A 49 14.19 9.71 13.57
CA PHE A 49 12.79 9.95 13.87
C PHE A 49 12.02 8.64 14.08
N TYR A 50 12.21 7.69 13.17
CA TYR A 50 11.58 6.38 13.30
C TYR A 50 11.96 5.71 14.62
N ASN A 51 13.24 5.57 14.90
CA ASN A 51 13.72 4.83 16.06
C ASN A 51 13.37 5.51 17.41
N ARG A 52 13.38 6.85 17.47
CA ARG A 52 13.18 7.59 18.74
C ARG A 52 11.74 8.01 18.98
N VAL A 53 10.97 8.24 17.91
CA VAL A 53 9.65 8.86 18.02
C VAL A 53 8.54 7.91 17.59
N TRP A 54 8.75 7.18 16.49
CA TRP A 54 7.70 6.34 15.91
C TRP A 54 7.67 4.95 16.54
N ASP A 55 8.81 4.23 16.55
CA ASP A 55 8.91 2.82 16.92
C ASP A 55 8.87 2.63 18.45
N ASN A 56 7.73 2.85 19.05
CA ASN A 56 7.50 2.63 20.47
C ASN A 56 6.77 1.31 20.76
N ARG A 57 6.80 0.85 22.02
CA ARG A 57 6.18 -0.41 22.45
C ARG A 57 4.68 -0.48 22.13
N ARG A 58 3.98 0.66 22.27
CA ARG A 58 2.54 0.75 22.01
C ARG A 58 2.24 0.57 20.52
N TRP A 59 3.02 1.22 19.61
CA TRP A 59 2.95 1.03 18.18
C TRP A 59 3.12 -0.43 17.80
N ARG A 60 4.21 -1.08 18.27
CA ARG A 60 4.50 -2.48 17.94
C ARG A 60 3.39 -3.41 18.39
N TRP A 61 2.85 -3.20 19.60
CA TRP A 61 1.78 -4.06 20.13
C TRP A 61 0.47 -3.88 19.35
N ILE A 62 0.02 -2.64 19.14
CA ILE A 62 -1.20 -2.33 18.40
C ILE A 62 -1.08 -2.82 16.94
N PHE A 63 0.07 -2.59 16.32
CA PHE A 63 0.36 -3.04 14.96
C PHE A 63 0.26 -4.56 14.83
N LYS A 64 0.92 -5.30 15.72
CA LYS A 64 0.88 -6.77 15.72
C LYS A 64 -0.53 -7.30 15.95
N LEU A 65 -1.29 -6.70 16.85
CA LEU A 65 -2.67 -7.09 17.09
C LEU A 65 -3.52 -6.87 15.84
N PHE A 66 -3.42 -5.71 15.22
CA PHE A 66 -4.22 -5.34 14.05
C PHE A 66 -3.84 -6.16 12.80
N PHE A 67 -2.57 -6.42 12.58
CA PHE A 67 -2.08 -7.24 11.46
C PHE A 67 -1.91 -8.73 11.82
N SER A 68 -2.53 -9.19 12.92
CA SER A 68 -2.60 -10.62 13.22
C SER A 68 -3.44 -11.38 12.20
N ARG A 69 -3.16 -12.66 11.99
CA ARG A 69 -3.93 -13.53 11.09
C ARG A 69 -5.43 -13.49 11.42
N THR A 70 -5.76 -13.52 12.72
CA THR A 70 -7.16 -13.48 13.18
C THR A 70 -7.86 -12.17 12.82
N ALA A 71 -7.23 -11.04 13.11
CA ALA A 71 -7.81 -9.73 12.79
C ALA A 71 -7.93 -9.50 11.29
N MET A 72 -6.90 -9.85 10.52
CA MET A 72 -6.92 -9.70 9.06
C MET A 72 -7.97 -10.62 8.41
N GLY A 73 -8.10 -11.87 8.85
CA GLY A 73 -9.12 -12.80 8.36
C GLY A 73 -10.54 -12.33 8.67
N ALA A 74 -10.78 -11.83 9.89
CA ALA A 74 -12.09 -11.28 10.28
C ALA A 74 -12.47 -10.00 9.53
N LEU A 75 -11.46 -9.20 9.12
CA LEU A 75 -11.66 -7.92 8.43
C LEU A 75 -11.66 -8.01 6.90
N GLY A 76 -11.58 -9.21 6.35
CA GLY A 76 -11.91 -9.44 4.94
C GLY A 76 -10.79 -9.92 4.04
N ARG A 77 -9.65 -10.36 4.59
CA ARG A 77 -8.66 -11.09 3.80
C ARG A 77 -8.96 -12.59 3.84
N ASP A 78 -8.85 -13.24 2.68
CA ASP A 78 -9.10 -14.68 2.58
C ASP A 78 -8.15 -15.45 3.51
N PRO A 79 -8.63 -16.38 4.34
CA PRO A 79 -7.79 -17.25 5.18
C PRO A 79 -6.76 -18.05 4.39
N GLU A 80 -7.05 -18.42 3.14
CA GLU A 80 -6.14 -19.15 2.26
C GLU A 80 -4.84 -18.38 2.00
N PHE A 81 -4.87 -17.05 2.00
CA PHE A 81 -3.69 -16.20 1.89
C PHE A 81 -2.62 -16.50 2.96
N PHE A 82 -3.06 -16.95 4.15
CA PHE A 82 -2.14 -17.21 5.27
C PHE A 82 -1.63 -18.65 5.30
N LYS A 83 -2.14 -19.53 4.44
CA LYS A 83 -1.84 -20.97 4.44
C LYS A 83 -0.34 -21.25 4.17
N TYR A 84 0.25 -20.47 3.28
CA TYR A 84 1.65 -20.64 2.85
C TYR A 84 2.62 -19.67 3.54
N VAL A 85 2.14 -18.84 4.48
CA VAL A 85 3.01 -17.90 5.18
C VAL A 85 3.60 -18.57 6.40
N GLU A 86 4.88 -18.84 6.36
CA GLU A 86 5.66 -19.31 7.51
C GLU A 86 5.92 -18.16 8.49
N GLY A 87 5.76 -18.43 9.80
CA GLY A 87 6.03 -17.48 10.87
C GLY A 87 4.94 -16.42 11.09
N SER A 88 5.32 -15.30 11.67
CA SER A 88 4.41 -14.20 12.01
C SER A 88 4.20 -13.25 10.83
N VAL A 89 3.00 -13.22 10.28
CA VAL A 89 2.58 -12.25 9.26
C VAL A 89 2.77 -10.82 9.77
N ALA A 90 2.36 -10.55 11.02
CA ALA A 90 2.46 -9.23 11.60
C ALA A 90 3.91 -8.75 11.76
N ASP A 91 4.84 -9.63 12.12
CA ASP A 91 6.27 -9.28 12.22
C ASP A 91 6.87 -9.00 10.84
N ARG A 92 6.49 -9.77 9.82
CA ARG A 92 6.91 -9.54 8.43
C ARG A 92 6.41 -8.18 7.92
N ILE A 93 5.12 -7.88 8.14
CA ILE A 93 4.53 -6.60 7.74
C ILE A 93 5.18 -5.45 8.52
N LEU A 94 5.43 -5.62 9.83
CA LEU A 94 6.11 -4.60 10.65
C LEU A 94 7.53 -4.31 10.14
N GLY A 95 8.29 -5.34 9.76
CA GLY A 95 9.60 -5.17 9.15
C GLY A 95 9.58 -4.41 7.83
N ARG A 96 8.64 -4.75 6.94
CA ARG A 96 8.41 -4.00 5.68
C ARG A 96 7.97 -2.57 5.94
N THR A 97 7.10 -2.35 6.92
CA THR A 97 6.66 -1.01 7.33
C THR A 97 7.83 -0.19 7.85
N ARG A 98 8.72 -0.78 8.67
CA ARG A 98 9.95 -0.11 9.09
C ARG A 98 10.81 0.31 7.90
N HIS A 99 11.00 -0.57 6.92
CA HIS A 99 11.76 -0.24 5.71
C HIS A 99 11.12 0.93 4.96
N ALA A 100 9.82 0.88 4.74
CA ALA A 100 9.08 1.92 4.03
C ALA A 100 9.10 3.28 4.74
N LEU A 101 9.10 3.30 6.08
CA LEU A 101 9.02 4.53 6.86
C LEU A 101 10.38 5.12 7.27
N ALA A 102 11.44 4.32 7.25
CA ALA A 102 12.75 4.74 7.75
C ALA A 102 13.85 4.73 6.68
N VAL A 103 13.77 3.82 5.70
CA VAL A 103 14.79 3.67 4.64
C VAL A 103 14.36 4.38 3.37
N LEU A 104 13.14 4.11 2.90
CA LEU A 104 12.54 4.83 1.78
C LEU A 104 12.13 6.24 2.22
N ASP A 105 11.78 7.11 1.27
CA ASP A 105 11.28 8.44 1.60
C ASP A 105 9.75 8.44 1.71
N PRO A 106 9.18 8.55 2.94
CA PRO A 106 7.74 8.60 3.11
C PRO A 106 7.13 9.87 2.50
N ALA A 107 7.87 10.97 2.41
CA ALA A 107 7.39 12.23 1.87
C ALA A 107 7.03 12.12 0.38
N GLU A 108 7.79 11.31 -0.36
CA GLU A 108 7.61 11.09 -1.79
C GLU A 108 6.71 9.89 -2.13
N ASN A 109 6.21 9.19 -1.12
CA ASN A 109 5.42 7.98 -1.33
C ASN A 109 3.90 8.26 -1.22
N PRO A 110 3.18 8.38 -2.35
CA PRO A 110 1.75 8.70 -2.35
C PRO A 110 0.90 7.65 -1.65
N TYR A 111 1.31 6.38 -1.68
CA TYR A 111 0.56 5.29 -1.05
C TYR A 111 0.69 5.34 0.48
N LEU A 112 1.86 5.69 1.02
CA LEU A 112 2.03 5.91 2.46
C LEU A 112 1.22 7.11 2.94
N HIS A 113 1.23 8.21 2.19
CA HIS A 113 0.34 9.35 2.45
C HIS A 113 -1.11 8.90 2.50
N TRP A 114 -1.58 8.19 1.49
CA TRP A 114 -2.96 7.72 1.43
C TRP A 114 -3.30 6.75 2.58
N ILE A 115 -2.45 5.79 2.90
CA ILE A 115 -2.67 4.84 4.01
C ILE A 115 -2.79 5.58 5.35
N LEU A 116 -1.91 6.54 5.60
CA LEU A 116 -1.78 7.20 6.90
C LEU A 116 -2.71 8.41 7.07
N THR A 117 -3.05 9.12 5.99
CA THR A 117 -3.84 10.36 6.05
C THR A 117 -5.18 10.28 5.33
N GLY A 118 -5.31 9.44 4.30
CA GLY A 118 -6.47 9.32 3.42
C GLY A 118 -6.37 10.15 2.14
N THR A 119 -5.25 10.84 1.93
CA THR A 119 -4.95 11.62 0.73
C THR A 119 -3.54 11.26 0.24
N HIS A 120 -3.26 11.46 -1.04
CA HIS A 120 -1.93 11.19 -1.58
C HIS A 120 -0.89 12.27 -1.25
N GLY A 121 -1.30 13.37 -0.61
CA GLY A 121 -0.39 14.48 -0.32
C GLY A 121 0.00 15.26 -1.60
N ALA A 122 1.24 15.71 -1.65
CA ALA A 122 1.80 16.42 -2.80
C ALA A 122 2.26 15.47 -3.93
N SER A 123 2.59 14.23 -3.61
CA SER A 123 2.95 13.20 -4.57
C SER A 123 1.72 12.40 -4.98
N LEU A 124 1.48 12.27 -6.28
CA LEU A 124 0.42 11.42 -6.82
C LEU A 124 1.01 10.10 -7.33
N PRO A 125 0.23 9.00 -7.32
CA PRO A 125 0.55 7.84 -8.13
C PRO A 125 0.73 8.25 -9.60
N GLU A 126 1.70 7.67 -10.29
CA GLU A 126 2.09 8.10 -11.64
C GLU A 126 0.92 8.11 -12.64
N ALA A 127 0.00 7.15 -12.50
CA ALA A 127 -1.22 7.09 -13.32
C ALA A 127 -2.20 8.24 -13.05
N LEU A 128 -2.08 8.94 -11.93
CA LEU A 128 -2.95 10.07 -11.55
C LEU A 128 -2.28 11.43 -11.75
N GLU A 129 -1.03 11.46 -12.21
CA GLU A 129 -0.35 12.71 -12.53
C GLU A 129 -0.88 13.31 -13.84
N GLU A 130 -1.22 14.58 -13.82
CA GLU A 130 -1.78 15.31 -14.98
C GLU A 130 -0.90 15.18 -16.23
N LYS A 131 0.43 15.21 -16.07
CA LYS A 131 1.39 15.04 -17.18
C LYS A 131 1.20 13.75 -17.98
N ASN A 132 0.68 12.68 -17.34
CA ASN A 132 0.51 11.36 -17.94
C ASN A 132 -0.88 11.16 -18.55
N PHE A 133 -1.84 12.04 -18.25
CA PHE A 133 -3.22 11.90 -18.71
C PHE A 133 -3.34 11.82 -20.23
N GLY A 134 -2.62 12.68 -20.96
CA GLY A 134 -2.62 12.68 -22.43
C GLY A 134 -2.10 11.37 -23.02
N ALA A 135 -1.02 10.84 -22.49
CA ALA A 135 -0.42 9.58 -22.93
C ALA A 135 -1.33 8.38 -22.64
N ILE A 136 -1.92 8.32 -21.42
CA ILE A 136 -2.87 7.26 -21.03
C ILE A 136 -4.12 7.31 -21.92
N ARG A 137 -4.69 8.49 -22.13
CA ARG A 137 -5.85 8.67 -23.01
C ARG A 137 -5.56 8.25 -24.46
N ALA A 138 -4.40 8.63 -24.98
CA ALA A 138 -4.00 8.23 -26.35
C ALA A 138 -3.79 6.71 -26.45
N ALA A 139 -3.20 6.07 -25.43
CA ALA A 139 -3.02 4.63 -25.40
C ALA A 139 -4.36 3.87 -25.35
N LEU A 140 -5.32 4.35 -24.56
CA LEU A 140 -6.67 3.80 -24.53
C LEU A 140 -7.40 3.98 -25.86
N ALA A 141 -7.31 5.16 -26.47
CA ALA A 141 -7.94 5.44 -27.76
C ALA A 141 -7.30 4.63 -28.92
N ALA A 142 -6.04 4.25 -28.79
CA ALA A 142 -5.33 3.42 -29.75
C ALA A 142 -5.45 1.91 -29.48
N ASP A 143 -6.34 1.51 -28.56
CA ASP A 143 -6.59 0.12 -28.18
C ASP A 143 -5.30 -0.65 -27.76
N ARG A 144 -4.40 0.06 -27.05
CA ARG A 144 -3.13 -0.52 -26.58
C ARG A 144 -3.25 -1.27 -25.25
N PHE A 145 -4.45 -1.31 -24.70
CA PHE A 145 -4.77 -2.06 -23.48
C PHE A 145 -5.60 -3.28 -23.85
N GLU A 146 -5.07 -4.45 -23.55
CA GLU A 146 -5.80 -5.70 -23.65
C GLU A 146 -6.09 -6.20 -22.23
N ILE A 147 -7.36 -6.43 -21.90
CA ILE A 147 -7.80 -6.94 -20.61
C ILE A 147 -8.48 -8.28 -20.84
N ALA A 148 -7.93 -9.36 -20.29
CA ALA A 148 -8.51 -10.68 -20.41
C ALA A 148 -8.41 -11.43 -19.09
N GLN A 149 -9.42 -12.22 -18.79
CA GLN A 149 -9.39 -13.19 -17.70
C GLN A 149 -8.85 -14.52 -18.26
N ALA A 150 -7.56 -14.76 -18.06
CA ALA A 150 -6.91 -15.97 -18.56
C ALA A 150 -5.75 -16.35 -17.65
N PRO A 151 -5.36 -17.65 -17.59
CA PRO A 151 -4.15 -18.05 -16.90
C PRO A 151 -2.91 -17.48 -17.61
N LEU A 152 -1.83 -17.27 -16.86
CA LEU A 152 -0.58 -16.68 -17.39
C LEU A 152 -0.04 -17.47 -18.58
N GLU A 153 -0.16 -18.80 -18.54
CA GLU A 153 0.33 -19.71 -19.58
C GLU A 153 -0.32 -19.44 -20.95
N ALA A 154 -1.57 -18.99 -20.95
CA ALA A 154 -2.26 -18.62 -22.20
C ALA A 154 -1.66 -17.35 -22.83
N TRP A 155 -1.10 -16.46 -22.02
CA TRP A 155 -0.40 -15.26 -22.47
C TRP A 155 1.04 -15.54 -22.91
N LEU A 156 1.66 -16.55 -22.36
CA LEU A 156 3.02 -16.99 -22.70
C LEU A 156 3.07 -17.88 -23.96
N ALA A 157 2.00 -17.89 -24.75
CA ALA A 157 1.92 -18.68 -25.97
C ALA A 157 3.07 -18.39 -26.95
N PRO A 158 3.53 -19.41 -27.72
CA PRO A 158 4.61 -19.24 -28.68
C PRO A 158 4.37 -18.08 -29.65
N GLY A 159 5.38 -17.22 -29.81
CA GLY A 159 5.33 -16.07 -30.72
C GLY A 159 4.95 -14.74 -30.09
N ARG A 160 4.43 -14.68 -28.88
CA ARG A 160 4.28 -13.43 -28.13
C ARG A 160 5.60 -13.04 -27.47
N ARG A 161 5.97 -11.77 -27.55
CA ARG A 161 7.14 -11.18 -26.86
C ARG A 161 6.67 -10.07 -25.97
N TYR A 162 7.23 -10.00 -24.78
CA TYR A 162 6.97 -8.98 -23.78
C TYR A 162 8.29 -8.40 -23.29
N ASP A 163 8.34 -7.10 -23.10
CA ASP A 163 9.51 -6.40 -22.57
C ASP A 163 9.63 -6.57 -21.06
N ALA A 164 8.49 -6.67 -20.36
CA ALA A 164 8.44 -6.83 -18.91
C ALA A 164 7.13 -7.48 -18.45
N PHE A 165 7.17 -8.07 -17.27
CA PHE A 165 6.01 -8.59 -16.55
C PHE A 165 5.92 -7.96 -15.18
N ASN A 166 4.71 -7.57 -14.76
CA ASN A 166 4.40 -7.35 -13.36
C ASN A 166 3.63 -8.56 -12.84
N LEU A 167 4.32 -9.45 -12.16
CA LEU A 167 3.79 -10.71 -11.64
C LEU A 167 3.37 -10.59 -10.16
N SER A 168 3.08 -9.39 -9.66
CA SER A 168 2.52 -9.23 -8.33
C SER A 168 1.18 -9.97 -8.24
N ASP A 169 0.98 -10.70 -7.16
CA ASP A 169 -0.24 -11.43 -6.83
C ASP A 169 -0.60 -12.61 -7.77
N ILE A 170 0.28 -13.00 -8.70
CA ILE A 170 -0.02 -14.07 -9.67
C ILE A 170 0.21 -15.47 -9.09
N PHE A 171 0.95 -15.56 -7.99
CA PHE A 171 1.27 -16.80 -7.29
C PHE A 171 0.64 -16.86 -5.88
N GLU A 172 -0.40 -16.09 -5.63
CA GLU A 172 -1.18 -16.10 -4.39
C GLU A 172 -2.35 -17.10 -4.41
#